data_87b83c9cbf04a3259a4e046c9f8451c1
#
_entry.id   87b83c9cbf04a3259a4e046c9f8451c1
#
_cell.length_a   1.000
_cell.length_b   1.000
_cell.length_c   1.000
_cell.angle_alpha   90.00
_cell.angle_beta   90.00
_cell.angle_gamma   90.00
#
_symmetry.space_group_name_H-M   'P 1'
#
loop_
_entity.id
_entity.type
_entity.pdbx_description
1 polymer ?
#
loop_
_entity_poly.entity_id
_entity_poly.type
_entity_poly.pdbx_seq_one_letter_code
_entity_poly.pdbx_strand_id
1 'polypeptide(L)'
;MPKKYILKDSGSRTQFSTGAVRDAQEGKGRMDLLPIRAIIAVSKIFEQGAKKYEPNNWRKGIPLSRFVDSGLRHAAKYLRGDRDEDHLSQAIWNFMCLSETQSMIEEGLLPVELNDLPFNPLEILDNPLNIKTSDPDSELVKPERRQSYRKGPNHARIRRKKA
;
A
#
# COMPACT_ATOMS: atom_id res chain seq x y z
N MET A 1 -24.93 -0.68 29.01
CA MET A 1 -25.96 -0.92 27.98
C MET A 1 -25.27 -1.35 26.68
N PRO A 2 -25.72 -2.40 25.97
CA PRO A 2 -25.13 -2.79 24.70
C PRO A 2 -25.32 -1.66 23.69
N LYS A 3 -24.23 -1.29 22.98
CA LYS A 3 -24.30 -0.32 21.88
C LYS A 3 -25.16 -0.88 20.76
N LYS A 4 -26.24 -0.18 20.39
CA LYS A 4 -27.08 -0.57 19.26
C LYS A 4 -26.38 -0.12 17.98
N TYR A 5 -25.82 -1.06 17.22
CA TYR A 5 -25.21 -0.76 15.91
C TYR A 5 -26.33 -0.66 14.86
N ILE A 6 -26.33 0.42 14.11
CA ILE A 6 -27.27 0.66 13.00
C ILE A 6 -26.50 0.47 11.71
N LEU A 7 -27.03 -0.38 10.81
CA LEU A 7 -26.49 -0.49 9.45
C LEU A 7 -26.68 0.84 8.72
N LYS A 8 -25.59 1.44 8.25
CA LYS A 8 -25.65 2.65 7.42
C LYS A 8 -25.99 2.23 5.99
N ASP A 9 -26.99 2.86 5.40
CA ASP A 9 -27.34 2.71 3.98
C ASP A 9 -26.45 3.62 3.15
N SER A 10 -25.78 3.08 2.13
CA SER A 10 -24.94 3.86 1.18
C SER A 10 -25.78 4.53 0.08
N GLY A 11 -27.08 4.23 -0.01
CA GLY A 11 -28.02 4.77 -1.00
C GLY A 11 -27.92 4.10 -2.37
N SER A 12 -26.73 3.67 -2.81
CA SER A 12 -26.50 2.98 -4.08
C SER A 12 -26.41 1.46 -3.88
N ARG A 13 -27.01 0.68 -4.79
CA ARG A 13 -27.09 -0.78 -4.69
C ARG A 13 -26.72 -1.45 -5.99
N THR A 14 -26.12 -2.62 -5.86
CA THR A 14 -25.88 -3.57 -6.95
C THR A 14 -26.92 -4.70 -6.85
N GLN A 15 -27.64 -4.96 -7.93
CA GLN A 15 -28.51 -6.10 -8.07
C GLN A 15 -27.81 -7.19 -8.87
N PHE A 16 -27.86 -8.42 -8.38
CA PHE A 16 -27.29 -9.60 -9.01
C PHE A 16 -28.33 -10.34 -9.85
N SER A 17 -27.89 -11.18 -10.79
CA SER A 17 -28.77 -12.00 -11.65
C SER A 17 -29.67 -12.94 -10.87
N THR A 18 -29.33 -13.29 -9.64
CA THR A 18 -30.13 -14.09 -8.71
C THR A 18 -31.28 -13.31 -8.05
N GLY A 19 -31.34 -11.98 -8.26
CA GLY A 19 -32.29 -11.11 -7.58
C GLY A 19 -31.77 -10.58 -6.23
N ALA A 20 -30.64 -11.06 -5.72
CA ALA A 20 -30.02 -10.54 -4.51
C ALA A 20 -29.56 -9.09 -4.70
N VAL A 21 -29.62 -8.29 -3.63
CA VAL A 21 -29.23 -6.87 -3.65
C VAL A 21 -28.22 -6.61 -2.54
N ARG A 22 -27.21 -5.80 -2.84
CA ARG A 22 -26.21 -5.35 -1.87
C ARG A 22 -25.79 -3.91 -2.14
N ASP A 23 -25.31 -3.22 -1.11
CA ASP A 23 -24.69 -1.90 -1.28
C ASP A 23 -23.59 -1.93 -2.35
N ALA A 24 -23.47 -0.86 -3.13
CA ALA A 24 -22.42 -0.72 -4.11
C ALA A 24 -21.03 -0.87 -3.45
N GLN A 25 -20.11 -1.49 -4.18
CA GLN A 25 -18.76 -1.77 -3.73
C GLN A 25 -17.79 -0.61 -3.95
N GLU A 26 -18.17 0.33 -4.81
CA GLU A 26 -17.34 1.46 -5.19
C GLU A 26 -16.89 2.27 -3.97
N GLY A 27 -15.60 2.66 -3.93
CA GLY A 27 -15.00 3.43 -2.84
C GLY A 27 -14.69 2.65 -1.55
N LYS A 28 -15.07 1.38 -1.44
CA LYS A 28 -14.86 0.55 -0.22
C LYS A 28 -13.56 -0.25 -0.22
N GLY A 29 -12.76 -0.15 -1.30
CA GLY A 29 -11.61 -1.00 -1.52
C GLY A 29 -11.98 -2.45 -1.89
N ARG A 30 -11.01 -3.19 -2.38
CA ARG A 30 -11.15 -4.58 -2.87
C ARG A 30 -10.23 -5.51 -2.09
N MET A 31 -10.64 -5.88 -0.86
CA MET A 31 -9.89 -6.81 0.00
C MET A 31 -9.69 -8.19 -0.64
N ASP A 32 -10.62 -8.61 -1.50
CA ASP A 32 -10.57 -9.85 -2.26
C ASP A 32 -9.48 -9.91 -3.34
N LEU A 33 -8.94 -8.74 -3.75
CA LEU A 33 -7.82 -8.63 -4.69
C LEU A 33 -6.45 -8.61 -4.02
N LEU A 34 -6.38 -8.59 -2.70
CA LEU A 34 -5.10 -8.56 -1.99
C LEU A 34 -4.33 -9.87 -2.20
N PRO A 35 -2.99 -9.81 -2.39
CA PRO A 35 -2.15 -11.00 -2.55
C PRO A 35 -1.99 -11.71 -1.20
N ILE A 36 -2.91 -12.60 -0.87
CA ILE A 36 -3.03 -13.23 0.45
C ILE A 36 -1.73 -13.92 0.92
N ARG A 37 -0.95 -14.49 0.01
CA ARG A 37 0.34 -15.11 0.37
C ARG A 37 1.34 -14.08 0.89
N ALA A 38 1.39 -12.89 0.28
CA ALA A 38 2.24 -11.80 0.73
C ALA A 38 1.77 -11.28 2.10
N ILE A 39 0.46 -11.14 2.31
CA ILE A 39 -0.10 -10.75 3.61
C ILE A 39 0.28 -11.76 4.70
N ILE A 40 0.19 -13.07 4.43
CA ILE A 40 0.62 -14.13 5.37
C ILE A 40 2.12 -14.04 5.63
N ALA A 41 2.96 -13.79 4.63
CA ALA A 41 4.40 -13.64 4.83
C ALA A 41 4.72 -12.45 5.75
N VAL A 42 4.12 -11.29 5.50
CA VAL A 42 4.28 -10.09 6.33
C VAL A 42 3.74 -10.30 7.75
N SER A 43 2.63 -11.03 7.93
CA SER A 43 2.09 -11.31 9.26
C SER A 43 3.06 -12.08 10.16
N LYS A 44 3.96 -12.91 9.59
CA LYS A 44 5.03 -13.58 10.34
C LYS A 44 6.08 -12.60 10.88
N ILE A 45 6.32 -11.49 10.17
CA ILE A 45 7.22 -10.43 10.66
C ILE A 45 6.58 -9.73 11.87
N PHE A 46 5.26 -9.47 11.83
CA PHE A 46 4.52 -8.96 13.01
C PHE A 46 4.62 -9.91 14.19
N GLU A 47 4.48 -11.23 13.98
CA GLU A 47 4.62 -12.24 15.03
C GLU A 47 6.03 -12.25 15.65
N GLN A 48 7.08 -12.18 14.82
CA GLN A 48 8.46 -12.11 15.29
C GLN A 48 8.71 -10.83 16.11
N GLY A 49 8.20 -9.69 15.63
CA GLY A 49 8.26 -8.43 16.35
C GLY A 49 7.55 -8.49 17.70
N ALA A 50 6.37 -9.09 17.76
CA ALA A 50 5.62 -9.28 19.00
C ALA A 50 6.36 -10.17 20.02
N LYS A 51 7.06 -11.20 19.56
CA LYS A 51 7.92 -12.06 20.42
C LYS A 51 9.13 -11.31 20.95
N LYS A 52 9.73 -10.42 20.15
CA LYS A 52 10.96 -9.69 20.50
C LYS A 52 10.70 -8.50 21.42
N TYR A 53 9.62 -7.79 21.23
CA TYR A 53 9.32 -6.55 21.93
C TYR A 53 8.04 -6.67 22.76
N GLU A 54 6.90 -6.78 22.12
CA GLU A 54 5.53 -7.02 22.61
C GLU A 54 4.54 -6.85 21.46
N PRO A 55 3.31 -7.37 21.57
CA PRO A 55 2.27 -7.11 20.57
C PRO A 55 2.02 -5.61 20.39
N ASN A 56 1.95 -5.18 19.11
CA ASN A 56 1.68 -3.79 18.72
C ASN A 56 2.70 -2.74 19.22
N ASN A 57 3.94 -3.14 19.56
CA ASN A 57 4.97 -2.18 19.99
C ASN A 57 5.17 -1.03 18.99
N TRP A 58 5.10 -1.29 17.68
CA TRP A 58 5.23 -0.29 16.63
C TRP A 58 4.15 0.82 16.69
N ARG A 59 2.96 0.53 17.25
CA ARG A 59 1.86 1.49 17.41
C ARG A 59 2.09 2.51 18.51
N LYS A 60 3.11 2.34 19.33
CA LYS A 60 3.47 3.30 20.38
C LYS A 60 4.06 4.62 19.82
N GLY A 61 4.37 4.63 18.55
CA GLY A 61 4.98 5.75 17.85
C GLY A 61 6.47 5.53 17.62
N ILE A 62 6.81 5.33 16.35
CA ILE A 62 8.19 5.27 15.85
C ILE A 62 8.31 6.39 14.81
N PRO A 63 9.39 7.20 14.82
CA PRO A 63 9.60 8.22 13.80
C PRO A 63 9.51 7.63 12.39
N LEU A 64 8.85 8.34 11.46
CA LEU A 64 8.60 7.86 10.09
C LEU A 64 9.88 7.55 9.35
N SER A 65 10.94 8.37 9.56
CA SER A 65 12.27 8.14 8.97
C SER A 65 12.85 6.76 9.30
N ARG A 66 12.54 6.21 10.49
CA ARG A 66 13.05 4.90 10.91
C ARG A 66 12.45 3.75 10.11
N PHE A 67 11.17 3.86 9.76
CA PHE A 67 10.52 2.90 8.87
C PHE A 67 11.09 3.00 7.46
N VAL A 68 11.28 4.22 6.94
CA VAL A 68 11.86 4.44 5.60
C VAL A 68 13.28 3.86 5.53
N ASP A 69 14.17 4.21 6.47
CA ASP A 69 15.54 3.72 6.52
C ASP A 69 15.59 2.19 6.56
N SER A 70 14.83 1.58 7.48
CA SER A 70 14.79 0.12 7.61
C SER A 70 14.20 -0.56 6.38
N GLY A 71 13.10 -0.03 5.84
CA GLY A 71 12.45 -0.57 4.65
C GLY A 71 13.37 -0.56 3.43
N LEU A 72 14.05 0.56 3.17
CA LEU A 72 15.01 0.69 2.07
C LEU A 72 16.23 -0.23 2.26
N ARG A 73 16.74 -0.37 3.47
CA ARG A 73 17.86 -1.28 3.77
C ARG A 73 17.49 -2.73 3.50
N HIS A 74 16.29 -3.18 3.91
CA HIS A 74 15.82 -4.52 3.61
C HIS A 74 15.56 -4.71 2.11
N ALA A 75 15.02 -3.73 1.42
CA ALA A 75 14.87 -3.77 -0.05
C ALA A 75 16.23 -3.91 -0.75
N ALA A 76 17.23 -3.14 -0.33
CA ALA A 76 18.60 -3.21 -0.87
C ALA A 76 19.25 -4.59 -0.64
N LYS A 77 19.11 -5.15 0.56
CA LYS A 77 19.59 -6.51 0.88
C LYS A 77 18.90 -7.57 0.00
N TYR A 78 17.58 -7.46 -0.18
CA TYR A 78 16.85 -8.35 -1.08
C TYR A 78 17.37 -8.29 -2.52
N LEU A 79 17.60 -7.08 -3.05
CA LEU A 79 18.15 -6.85 -4.40
C LEU A 79 19.58 -7.40 -4.53
N ARG A 80 20.39 -7.29 -3.49
CA ARG A 80 21.75 -7.85 -3.44
C ARG A 80 21.75 -9.39 -3.42
N GLY A 81 20.63 -10.00 -3.07
CA GLY A 81 20.50 -11.46 -3.01
C GLY A 81 20.73 -12.08 -1.63
N ASP A 82 20.75 -11.26 -0.56
CA ASP A 82 20.87 -11.76 0.82
C ASP A 82 19.68 -12.65 1.18
N ARG A 83 19.94 -13.69 1.97
CA ARG A 83 18.94 -14.72 2.36
C ARG A 83 19.05 -15.10 3.84
N ASP A 84 19.72 -14.30 4.64
CA ASP A 84 19.83 -14.46 6.10
C ASP A 84 18.51 -14.18 6.82
N GLU A 85 17.63 -13.35 6.21
CA GLU A 85 16.30 -13.01 6.68
C GLU A 85 15.30 -12.93 5.52
N ASP A 86 13.99 -12.88 5.81
CA ASP A 86 12.96 -12.56 4.80
C ASP A 86 12.93 -11.03 4.55
N HIS A 87 13.96 -10.54 3.85
CA HIS A 87 14.12 -9.11 3.59
C HIS A 87 12.96 -8.49 2.82
N LEU A 88 12.33 -9.24 1.90
CA LEU A 88 11.19 -8.72 1.15
C LEU A 88 10.00 -8.46 2.07
N SER A 89 9.63 -9.45 2.90
CA SER A 89 8.54 -9.27 3.86
C SER A 89 8.84 -8.20 4.91
N GLN A 90 10.12 -8.06 5.33
CA GLN A 90 10.53 -7.00 6.24
C GLN A 90 10.44 -5.60 5.61
N ALA A 91 10.82 -5.45 4.35
CA ALA A 91 10.63 -4.19 3.63
C ALA A 91 9.15 -3.82 3.55
N ILE A 92 8.27 -4.76 3.16
CA ILE A 92 6.83 -4.54 3.10
C ILE A 92 6.27 -4.19 4.49
N TRP A 93 6.69 -4.91 5.54
CA TRP A 93 6.29 -4.62 6.92
C TRP A 93 6.60 -3.18 7.32
N ASN A 94 7.81 -2.69 7.03
CA ASN A 94 8.21 -1.32 7.34
C ASN A 94 7.31 -0.30 6.63
N PHE A 95 7.02 -0.48 5.34
CA PHE A 95 6.16 0.45 4.60
C PHE A 95 4.67 0.35 5.00
N MET A 96 4.18 -0.82 5.42
CA MET A 96 2.84 -0.94 5.99
C MET A 96 2.74 -0.19 7.34
N CYS A 97 3.72 -0.36 8.22
CA CYS A 97 3.76 0.37 9.49
C CYS A 97 3.96 1.87 9.29
N LEU A 98 4.75 2.30 8.30
CA LEU A 98 4.91 3.70 7.92
C LEU A 98 3.55 4.31 7.54
N SER A 99 2.82 3.67 6.63
CA SER A 99 1.51 4.13 6.16
C SER A 99 0.49 4.25 7.30
N GLU A 100 0.41 3.23 8.17
CA GLU A 100 -0.51 3.26 9.31
C GLU A 100 -0.10 4.33 10.33
N THR A 101 1.21 4.46 10.64
CA THR A 101 1.70 5.47 11.58
C THR A 101 1.43 6.89 11.06
N GLN A 102 1.60 7.12 9.77
CA GLN A 102 1.25 8.39 9.13
C GLN A 102 -0.24 8.70 9.31
N SER A 103 -1.13 7.75 9.02
CA SER A 103 -2.57 7.93 9.24
C SER A 103 -2.91 8.22 10.70
N MET A 104 -2.25 7.54 11.65
CA MET A 104 -2.44 7.80 13.08
C MET A 104 -1.98 9.20 13.50
N ILE A 105 -0.93 9.75 12.88
CA ILE A 105 -0.49 11.15 13.10
C ILE A 105 -1.53 12.11 12.53
N GLU A 106 -2.02 11.88 11.32
CA GLU A 106 -3.04 12.71 10.65
C GLU A 106 -4.36 12.74 11.44
N GLU A 107 -4.71 11.62 12.07
CA GLU A 107 -5.89 11.50 12.96
C GLU A 107 -5.67 12.08 14.37
N GLY A 108 -4.47 12.56 14.68
CA GLY A 108 -4.11 13.09 16.01
C GLY A 108 -3.99 12.03 17.11
N LEU A 109 -3.84 10.75 16.72
CA LEU A 109 -3.64 9.63 17.64
C LEU A 109 -2.18 9.47 18.07
N LEU A 110 -1.24 10.04 17.31
CA LEU A 110 0.18 10.08 17.61
C LEU A 110 0.72 11.52 17.45
N PRO A 111 1.82 11.86 18.14
CA PRO A 111 2.44 13.18 18.05
C PRO A 111 2.91 13.50 16.62
N VAL A 112 2.70 14.74 16.16
CA VAL A 112 3.09 15.22 14.82
C VAL A 112 4.62 15.21 14.61
N GLU A 113 5.39 15.32 15.69
CA GLU A 113 6.85 15.31 15.70
C GLU A 113 7.45 13.97 15.22
N LEU A 114 6.64 12.90 15.20
CA LEU A 114 7.03 11.62 14.61
C LEU A 114 7.12 11.67 13.07
N ASN A 115 6.51 12.68 12.43
CA ASN A 115 6.72 12.97 11.03
C ASN A 115 8.03 13.77 10.86
N ASP A 116 9.14 13.08 10.97
CA ASP A 116 10.50 13.60 10.86
C ASP A 116 11.10 13.45 9.45
N LEU A 117 10.24 13.22 8.45
CA LEU A 117 10.69 13.16 7.06
C LEU A 117 11.08 14.56 6.55
N PRO A 118 12.09 14.64 5.66
CA PRO A 118 12.60 15.94 5.15
C PRO A 118 11.55 16.70 4.31
N PHE A 119 10.51 16.01 3.87
CA PHE A 119 9.36 16.59 3.16
C PHE A 119 8.10 16.22 3.92
N ASN A 120 7.36 17.23 4.36
CA ASN A 120 6.03 17.00 4.92
C ASN A 120 5.05 16.72 3.75
N PRO A 121 4.54 15.50 3.58
CA PRO A 121 3.59 15.20 2.51
C PRO A 121 2.33 16.08 2.55
N LEU A 122 1.93 16.55 3.73
CA LEU A 122 0.77 17.42 3.91
C LEU A 122 1.03 18.83 3.33
N GLU A 123 2.25 19.36 3.44
CA GLU A 123 2.62 20.65 2.84
C GLU A 123 2.63 20.59 1.29
N ILE A 124 2.92 19.41 0.71
CA ILE A 124 2.89 19.22 -0.73
C ILE A 124 1.45 19.20 -1.26
N LEU A 125 0.50 18.63 -0.51
CA LEU A 125 -0.92 18.60 -0.89
C LEU A 125 -1.54 19.99 -0.89
N ASP A 126 -1.14 20.86 0.04
CA ASP A 126 -1.61 22.26 0.11
C ASP A 126 -0.92 23.17 -0.91
N ASN A 127 0.23 22.78 -1.45
CA ASN A 127 0.96 23.55 -2.46
C ASN A 127 1.68 22.66 -3.50
N PRO A 128 0.97 22.00 -4.42
CA PRO A 128 1.53 21.08 -5.41
C PRO A 128 2.54 21.70 -6.38
N LEU A 129 2.70 23.04 -6.37
CA LEU A 129 3.61 23.77 -7.25
C LEU A 129 4.93 24.15 -6.60
N ASN A 130 5.18 23.82 -5.33
CA ASN A 130 6.38 24.21 -4.62
C ASN A 130 7.52 23.17 -4.66
N ILE A 131 7.45 22.20 -5.57
CA ILE A 131 8.61 21.39 -5.93
C ILE A 131 9.52 22.30 -6.74
N LYS A 132 10.44 22.98 -6.06
CA LYS A 132 11.60 23.58 -6.73
C LYS A 132 12.42 22.42 -7.30
N THR A 133 12.13 22.00 -8.51
CA THR A 133 13.06 21.20 -9.27
C THR A 133 14.29 22.08 -9.48
N SER A 134 15.40 21.71 -8.88
CA SER A 134 16.69 22.37 -9.08
C SER A 134 17.28 22.08 -10.48
N ASP A 135 16.44 21.63 -11.38
CA ASP A 135 16.81 21.34 -12.76
C ASP A 135 16.22 22.45 -13.67
N PRO A 136 17.06 23.40 -14.15
CA PRO A 136 16.60 24.48 -15.02
C PRO A 136 16.11 24.00 -16.40
N ASP A 137 16.35 22.73 -16.76
CA ASP A 137 15.99 22.15 -18.07
C ASP A 137 14.76 21.22 -18.03
N SER A 138 14.02 21.15 -16.94
CA SER A 138 12.75 20.41 -16.91
C SER A 138 11.64 21.19 -17.60
N GLU A 139 11.77 21.39 -18.93
CA GLU A 139 10.61 21.74 -19.74
C GLU A 139 9.55 20.65 -19.58
N LEU A 140 8.37 21.09 -19.20
CA LEU A 140 7.15 20.28 -19.05
C LEU A 140 7.02 19.29 -20.20
N VAL A 141 7.33 18.02 -19.93
CA VAL A 141 6.97 16.93 -20.85
C VAL A 141 5.44 16.91 -20.91
N LYS A 142 4.89 17.47 -21.98
CA LYS A 142 3.45 17.37 -22.26
C LYS A 142 3.09 15.89 -22.28
N PRO A 143 2.01 15.46 -21.60
CA PRO A 143 1.62 14.06 -21.60
C PRO A 143 1.31 13.64 -23.05
N GLU A 144 2.20 12.82 -23.62
CA GLU A 144 1.92 12.18 -24.90
C GLU A 144 0.62 11.37 -24.78
N ARG A 145 -0.28 11.57 -25.73
CA ARG A 145 -1.52 10.81 -25.87
C ARG A 145 -1.16 9.32 -25.86
N ARG A 146 -1.71 8.58 -24.91
CA ARG A 146 -1.64 7.11 -24.86
C ARG A 146 -1.97 6.56 -26.24
N GLN A 147 -0.97 6.05 -26.94
CA GLN A 147 -1.20 5.23 -28.14
C GLN A 147 -1.94 3.97 -27.69
N SER A 148 -3.08 3.74 -28.30
CA SER A 148 -3.91 2.55 -28.11
C SER A 148 -3.07 1.29 -28.34
N TYR A 149 -3.01 0.43 -27.33
CA TYR A 149 -2.44 -0.91 -27.45
C TYR A 149 -3.13 -1.65 -28.60
N ARG A 150 -2.45 -1.77 -29.74
CA ARG A 150 -2.88 -2.67 -30.81
C ARG A 150 -2.77 -4.10 -30.29
N LYS A 151 -3.91 -4.81 -30.31
CA LYS A 151 -3.98 -6.24 -30.07
C LYS A 151 -2.99 -6.94 -31.02
N GLY A 152 -1.99 -7.61 -30.46
CA GLY A 152 -1.08 -8.48 -31.20
C GLY A 152 -1.83 -9.70 -31.78
N PRO A 153 -1.27 -10.36 -32.83
CA PRO A 153 -1.96 -11.42 -33.56
C PRO A 153 -2.09 -12.71 -32.71
N ASN A 154 -3.23 -13.36 -32.89
CA ASN A 154 -3.63 -14.63 -32.31
C ASN A 154 -2.52 -15.70 -32.39
N HIS A 155 -2.12 -16.24 -31.24
CA HIS A 155 -1.32 -17.46 -31.22
C HIS A 155 -2.11 -18.66 -31.72
N ALA A 156 -1.59 -19.27 -32.76
CA ALA A 156 -2.12 -20.42 -33.45
C ALA A 156 -2.30 -21.64 -32.52
N ARG A 157 -3.42 -22.33 -32.75
CA ARG A 157 -3.80 -23.64 -32.22
C ARG A 157 -2.65 -24.68 -32.40
N ILE A 158 -2.11 -25.16 -31.29
CA ILE A 158 -1.28 -26.36 -31.29
C ILE A 158 -2.22 -27.58 -31.40
N ARG A 159 -2.26 -28.19 -32.60
CA ARG A 159 -2.90 -29.50 -32.82
C ARG A 159 -2.06 -30.57 -32.13
N ARG A 160 -2.57 -31.23 -31.11
CA ARG A 160 -2.05 -32.50 -30.60
C ARG A 160 -2.37 -33.59 -31.62
N LYS A 161 -1.35 -34.16 -32.27
CA LYS A 161 -1.44 -35.46 -32.94
C LYS A 161 -1.43 -36.57 -31.87
N LYS A 162 -2.48 -37.41 -31.90
CA LYS A 162 -2.45 -38.73 -31.25
C LYS A 162 -1.59 -39.66 -32.09
N ALA A 163 -0.73 -40.40 -31.48
CA ALA A 163 -0.22 -41.70 -31.84
C ALA A 163 -0.21 -42.56 -30.60
#